data_cff3aafadfd53a14af4f12528fdec8a7
#
_entry.id   cff3aafadfd53a14af4f12528fdec8a7
#
_cell.length_a   1.000
_cell.length_b   1.000
_cell.length_c   1.000
_cell.angle_alpha   90.00
_cell.angle_beta   90.00
_cell.angle_gamma   90.00
#
_symmetry.space_group_name_H-M   'P 1'
#
loop_
_entity.id
_entity.type
_entity.pdbx_description
1 polymer ?
#
loop_
_entity_poly.entity_id
_entity_poly.type
_entity_poly.pdbx_seq_one_letter_code
_entity_poly.pdbx_strand_id
1 'polypeptide(L)'
;IIFFNTGVLADKMTKSGFLTNKVSYLKDEKINDPHNKILVIYNHGQSTHDGPSSDCAWKGGMNNMSSLVGKKVKDKEIVVYLFCTGKLKGDDHKRLWNKKKFTEPYKGKPKLEKRLDANLKLLEDFSAQGFKKDQIFLSGRSCGGWMTMMLLSRYQDIVAGGISFVPECYGRLTKAYKVDKVGVEEALKKFKEKEGPGPANMRQIQIDEIKKSPNLPVLVFTH
;
A
#
# COMPACT_ATOMS: atom_id res chain seq x y z
N ILE A 1 20.63 24.97 -33.79
CA ILE A 1 20.81 24.66 -32.35
C ILE A 1 19.80 23.55 -32.04
N ILE A 2 20.28 22.32 -31.94
CA ILE A 2 19.44 21.15 -31.62
C ILE A 2 19.43 21.06 -30.10
N PHE A 3 18.30 21.35 -29.49
CA PHE A 3 18.08 21.10 -28.07
C PHE A 3 17.85 19.58 -27.88
N PHE A 4 18.88 18.87 -27.45
CA PHE A 4 18.70 17.56 -26.90
C PHE A 4 17.93 17.69 -25.58
N ASN A 5 16.66 17.40 -25.64
CA ASN A 5 15.84 17.22 -24.45
C ASN A 5 16.28 15.89 -23.81
N THR A 6 17.30 15.95 -22.94
CA THR A 6 17.67 14.83 -22.09
C THR A 6 16.55 14.63 -21.09
N GLY A 7 15.51 13.93 -21.52
CA GLY A 7 14.52 13.39 -20.61
C GLY A 7 15.26 12.51 -19.62
N VAL A 8 15.44 12.99 -18.41
CA VAL A 8 15.91 12.19 -17.28
C VAL A 8 14.96 11.02 -17.18
N LEU A 9 15.38 9.86 -17.66
CA LEU A 9 14.70 8.59 -17.43
C LEU A 9 14.69 8.43 -15.91
N ALA A 10 13.56 8.79 -15.30
CA ALA A 10 13.38 8.61 -13.88
C ALA A 10 13.61 7.13 -13.58
N ASP A 11 14.63 6.84 -12.77
CA ASP A 11 14.96 5.51 -12.34
C ASP A 11 13.71 4.75 -11.89
N LYS A 12 13.59 3.50 -12.33
CA LYS A 12 12.48 2.66 -11.90
C LYS A 12 12.57 2.51 -10.39
N MET A 13 11.52 2.94 -9.69
CA MET A 13 11.39 2.75 -8.25
C MET A 13 11.20 1.26 -7.95
N THR A 14 12.28 0.55 -7.65
CA THR A 14 12.30 -0.92 -7.55
C THR A 14 12.63 -1.45 -6.17
N LYS A 15 12.89 -0.56 -5.22
CA LYS A 15 13.24 -0.88 -3.83
C LYS A 15 12.53 0.04 -2.85
N SER A 16 12.48 -0.35 -1.59
CA SER A 16 12.06 0.54 -0.51
C SER A 16 13.09 1.65 -0.28
N GLY A 17 12.64 2.81 0.18
CA GLY A 17 13.53 3.91 0.50
C GLY A 17 12.81 5.25 0.62
N PHE A 18 13.49 6.23 1.19
CA PHE A 18 12.98 7.60 1.27
C PHE A 18 12.99 8.28 -0.11
N LEU A 19 11.95 9.03 -0.36
CA LEU A 19 11.76 9.74 -1.63
C LEU A 19 12.25 11.18 -1.55
N THR A 20 12.71 11.71 -2.70
CA THR A 20 12.84 13.13 -2.95
C THR A 20 11.53 13.70 -3.49
N ASN A 21 11.41 15.02 -3.55
CA ASN A 21 10.28 15.69 -4.21
C ASN A 21 10.22 15.50 -5.74
N LYS A 22 11.27 14.91 -6.34
CA LYS A 22 11.36 14.60 -7.78
C LYS A 22 11.10 13.12 -8.12
N VAL A 23 10.48 12.37 -7.21
CA VAL A 23 10.22 10.92 -7.40
C VAL A 23 11.52 10.14 -7.66
N SER A 24 12.53 10.38 -6.89
CA SER A 24 13.78 9.64 -6.81
C SER A 24 14.07 9.25 -5.37
N TYR A 25 15.02 8.36 -5.15
CA TYR A 25 15.43 8.00 -3.80
C TYR A 25 16.40 9.04 -3.22
N LEU A 26 16.31 9.27 -1.91
CA LEU A 26 17.39 9.91 -1.18
C LEU A 26 18.62 9.01 -1.23
N LYS A 27 19.82 9.62 -1.31
CA LYS A 27 21.09 8.89 -1.30
C LYS A 27 21.35 8.27 0.08
N ASP A 28 21.01 9.00 1.13
CA ASP A 28 21.15 8.54 2.52
C ASP A 28 19.81 7.99 2.99
N GLU A 29 19.81 6.74 3.43
CA GLU A 29 18.60 6.06 3.94
C GLU A 29 18.26 6.47 5.38
N LYS A 30 19.15 7.25 6.03
CA LYS A 30 18.97 7.68 7.42
C LYS A 30 18.38 9.08 7.49
N ILE A 31 17.27 9.21 8.19
CA ILE A 31 16.67 10.51 8.49
C ILE A 31 17.27 11.07 9.77
N ASN A 32 17.88 12.24 9.63
CA ASN A 32 18.35 12.99 10.78
C ASN A 32 17.16 13.68 11.45
N ASP A 33 17.22 13.77 12.78
CA ASP A 33 16.23 14.47 13.60
C ASP A 33 14.77 14.02 13.36
N PRO A 34 14.46 12.75 13.60
CA PRO A 34 13.12 12.18 13.39
C PRO A 34 12.04 12.90 14.22
N HIS A 35 12.38 13.53 15.33
CA HIS A 35 11.41 14.23 16.18
C HIS A 35 10.77 15.43 15.49
N ASN A 36 11.47 16.06 14.53
CA ASN A 36 11.00 17.19 13.75
C ASN A 36 10.47 16.77 12.37
N LYS A 37 10.16 15.50 12.19
CA LYS A 37 9.63 14.96 10.93
C LYS A 37 8.23 14.37 11.12
N ILE A 38 7.48 14.39 10.02
CA ILE A 38 6.27 13.58 9.81
C ILE A 38 6.64 12.53 8.78
N LEU A 39 6.54 11.27 9.15
CA LEU A 39 6.81 10.15 8.26
C LEU A 39 5.54 9.68 7.58
N VAL A 40 5.51 9.69 6.26
CA VAL A 40 4.45 9.04 5.46
C VAL A 40 5.01 7.77 4.83
N ILE A 41 4.51 6.61 5.22
CA ILE A 41 4.85 5.33 4.61
C ILE A 41 3.85 5.05 3.49
N TYR A 42 4.33 5.06 2.26
CA TYR A 42 3.49 4.81 1.08
C TYR A 42 3.57 3.36 0.63
N ASN A 43 2.43 2.70 0.68
CA ASN A 43 2.21 1.33 0.24
C ASN A 43 1.77 1.31 -1.23
N HIS A 44 2.55 0.66 -2.09
CA HIS A 44 2.19 0.53 -3.51
C HIS A 44 0.99 -0.41 -3.73
N GLY A 45 0.30 -0.22 -4.85
CA GLY A 45 -0.78 -1.10 -5.27
C GLY A 45 -0.30 -2.50 -5.71
N GLN A 46 -1.21 -3.29 -6.26
CA GLN A 46 -0.84 -4.55 -6.90
C GLN A 46 -0.11 -4.26 -8.21
N SER A 47 1.02 -4.91 -8.42
CA SER A 47 1.68 -4.93 -9.72
C SER A 47 1.04 -5.96 -10.65
N THR A 48 1.00 -5.61 -11.92
CA THR A 48 0.59 -6.52 -13.01
C THR A 48 1.78 -7.11 -13.76
N HIS A 49 2.99 -6.67 -13.42
CA HIS A 49 4.21 -7.02 -14.13
C HIS A 49 4.97 -8.16 -13.46
N ASP A 50 5.81 -8.81 -14.24
CA ASP A 50 6.63 -9.93 -13.82
C ASP A 50 7.91 -9.46 -13.12
N GLY A 51 8.20 -10.07 -11.99
CA GLY A 51 9.45 -9.89 -11.28
C GLY A 51 9.36 -9.07 -9.99
N PRO A 52 10.32 -9.27 -9.09
CA PRO A 52 10.33 -8.63 -7.77
C PRO A 52 10.52 -7.12 -7.83
N SER A 53 11.21 -6.63 -8.85
CA SER A 53 11.47 -5.20 -9.04
C SER A 53 10.31 -4.41 -9.66
N SER A 54 9.28 -5.08 -10.16
CA SER A 54 8.16 -4.44 -10.85
C SER A 54 7.03 -4.02 -9.92
N ASP A 55 6.96 -4.56 -8.71
CA ASP A 55 5.87 -4.29 -7.77
C ASP A 55 5.78 -2.82 -7.37
N CYS A 56 6.89 -2.11 -7.38
CA CYS A 56 6.99 -0.70 -7.01
C CYS A 56 7.13 0.24 -8.20
N ALA A 57 7.32 -0.29 -9.40
CA ALA A 57 7.68 0.49 -10.59
C ALA A 57 6.55 1.40 -11.10
N TRP A 58 5.36 1.31 -10.52
CA TRP A 58 4.22 2.09 -10.99
C TRP A 58 4.20 3.50 -10.40
N LYS A 59 4.44 4.49 -11.25
CA LYS A 59 4.61 5.90 -10.88
C LYS A 59 3.31 6.63 -10.47
N GLY A 60 2.14 6.11 -10.81
CA GLY A 60 0.89 6.87 -10.80
C GLY A 60 0.44 7.42 -9.43
N GLY A 61 0.82 6.83 -8.31
CA GLY A 61 0.48 7.34 -6.97
C GLY A 61 1.65 8.02 -6.27
N MET A 62 2.87 7.78 -6.73
CA MET A 62 4.08 8.30 -6.08
C MET A 62 4.31 9.78 -6.34
N ASN A 63 3.89 10.30 -7.50
CA ASN A 63 4.03 11.71 -7.82
C ASN A 63 3.34 12.60 -6.78
N ASN A 64 2.13 12.23 -6.36
CA ASN A 64 1.38 12.99 -5.36
C ASN A 64 2.04 12.92 -3.98
N MET A 65 2.57 11.75 -3.61
CA MET A 65 3.28 11.59 -2.32
C MET A 65 4.62 12.30 -2.32
N SER A 66 5.39 12.22 -3.42
CA SER A 66 6.66 12.93 -3.55
C SER A 66 6.52 14.45 -3.45
N SER A 67 5.40 15.00 -3.91
CA SER A 67 5.14 16.45 -3.79
C SER A 67 5.01 16.93 -2.35
N LEU A 68 4.78 16.03 -1.40
CA LEU A 68 4.72 16.34 0.03
C LEU A 68 6.11 16.44 0.67
N VAL A 69 7.14 15.81 0.05
CA VAL A 69 8.50 15.79 0.61
C VAL A 69 9.03 17.20 0.79
N GLY A 70 9.51 17.49 2.01
CA GLY A 70 10.00 18.81 2.39
C GLY A 70 8.92 19.85 2.71
N LYS A 71 7.63 19.55 2.51
CA LYS A 71 6.54 20.38 3.01
C LYS A 71 6.53 20.36 4.53
N LYS A 72 6.02 21.41 5.14
CA LYS A 72 5.89 21.50 6.59
C LYS A 72 4.43 21.52 7.03
N VAL A 73 4.16 20.85 8.12
CA VAL A 73 2.91 20.94 8.88
C VAL A 73 3.30 21.40 10.28
N LYS A 74 2.90 22.60 10.65
CA LYS A 74 3.46 23.34 11.79
C LYS A 74 4.98 23.39 11.62
N ASP A 75 5.73 22.93 12.62
CA ASP A 75 7.19 22.95 12.61
C ASP A 75 7.84 21.67 12.05
N LYS A 76 7.03 20.65 11.72
CA LYS A 76 7.53 19.35 11.28
C LYS A 76 7.56 19.23 9.77
N GLU A 77 8.68 18.78 9.24
CA GLU A 77 8.86 18.51 7.82
C GLU A 77 8.37 17.11 7.44
N ILE A 78 7.70 17.00 6.29
CA ILE A 78 7.22 15.72 5.77
C ILE A 78 8.35 15.00 5.05
N VAL A 79 8.56 13.74 5.43
CA VAL A 79 9.39 12.77 4.72
C VAL A 79 8.50 11.62 4.25
N VAL A 80 8.77 11.10 3.07
CA VAL A 80 7.98 10.01 2.48
C VAL A 80 8.86 8.81 2.23
N TYR A 81 8.45 7.68 2.76
CA TYR A 81 9.11 6.39 2.54
C TYR A 81 8.25 5.52 1.64
N LEU A 82 8.80 5.13 0.49
CA LEU A 82 8.18 4.12 -0.37
C LEU A 82 8.45 2.74 0.23
N PHE A 83 7.39 2.04 0.60
CA PHE A 83 7.50 0.64 1.00
C PHE A 83 7.28 -0.25 -0.21
N CYS A 84 8.36 -0.89 -0.66
CA CYS A 84 8.37 -1.80 -1.79
C CYS A 84 8.64 -3.22 -1.28
N THR A 85 7.64 -4.06 -1.30
CA THR A 85 7.78 -5.41 -0.76
C THR A 85 8.62 -6.35 -1.61
N GLY A 86 8.76 -6.08 -2.90
CA GLY A 86 9.48 -6.98 -3.78
C GLY A 86 8.94 -8.41 -3.74
N LYS A 87 9.80 -9.38 -4.00
CA LYS A 87 9.49 -10.80 -3.81
C LYS A 87 9.73 -11.18 -2.35
N LEU A 88 8.66 -11.36 -1.58
CA LEU A 88 8.77 -11.89 -0.22
C LEU A 88 9.19 -13.36 -0.25
N LYS A 89 10.00 -13.78 0.73
CA LYS A 89 10.49 -15.16 0.84
C LYS A 89 9.32 -16.17 0.79
N GLY A 90 9.44 -17.16 -0.09
CA GLY A 90 8.41 -18.16 -0.32
C GLY A 90 7.22 -17.68 -1.17
N ASP A 91 7.35 -16.52 -1.79
CA ASP A 91 6.36 -15.95 -2.68
C ASP A 91 6.74 -16.26 -4.13
N ASP A 92 5.99 -17.12 -4.75
CA ASP A 92 6.16 -17.55 -6.13
C ASP A 92 5.14 -16.89 -7.09
N HIS A 93 4.29 -16.01 -6.55
CA HIS A 93 3.17 -15.45 -7.29
C HIS A 93 3.28 -13.94 -7.51
N LYS A 94 2.90 -13.55 -8.72
CA LYS A 94 2.80 -12.17 -9.20
C LYS A 94 1.70 -11.37 -8.51
N ARG A 95 0.61 -12.04 -8.11
CA ARG A 95 -0.56 -11.40 -7.50
C ARG A 95 -0.47 -11.40 -5.98
N LEU A 96 -1.04 -10.39 -5.33
CA LEU A 96 -1.13 -10.30 -3.87
C LEU A 96 -1.96 -11.44 -3.25
N TRP A 97 -2.78 -12.07 -4.04
CA TRP A 97 -3.52 -13.27 -3.72
C TRP A 97 -3.44 -14.26 -4.88
N ASN A 98 -3.46 -15.54 -4.56
CA ASN A 98 -3.44 -16.61 -5.55
C ASN A 98 -4.61 -17.55 -5.34
N LYS A 99 -5.35 -17.79 -6.41
CA LYS A 99 -6.49 -18.69 -6.41
C LYS A 99 -6.15 -20.10 -5.89
N LYS A 100 -5.00 -20.65 -6.27
CA LYS A 100 -4.56 -22.00 -5.85
C LYS A 100 -4.20 -22.08 -4.37
N LYS A 101 -3.72 -20.99 -3.75
CA LYS A 101 -3.35 -20.97 -2.32
C LYS A 101 -4.56 -20.83 -1.38
N PHE A 102 -5.73 -20.51 -1.92
CA PHE A 102 -6.96 -20.39 -1.15
C PHE A 102 -7.84 -21.65 -1.20
N THR A 103 -7.43 -22.69 -1.91
CA THR A 103 -8.23 -23.94 -2.05
C THR A 103 -8.07 -24.88 -0.87
N GLU A 104 -7.04 -24.69 -0.05
CA GLU A 104 -6.91 -25.39 1.23
C GLU A 104 -6.83 -24.36 2.36
N PRO A 105 -7.20 -24.74 3.61
CA PRO A 105 -7.04 -23.83 4.73
C PRO A 105 -5.55 -23.46 4.84
N TYR A 106 -5.23 -22.38 4.20
CA TYR A 106 -3.96 -21.62 4.18
C TYR A 106 -2.70 -22.43 4.52
N LYS A 107 -2.19 -23.21 3.59
CA LYS A 107 -0.79 -23.61 3.64
C LYS A 107 0.07 -22.37 3.30
N GLY A 108 0.21 -21.47 4.27
CA GLY A 108 1.00 -20.25 4.22
C GLY A 108 0.17 -18.97 4.12
N LYS A 109 0.70 -17.91 4.71
CA LYS A 109 0.08 -16.58 4.66
C LYS A 109 0.00 -16.09 3.21
N PRO A 110 -1.15 -15.53 2.77
CA PRO A 110 -1.26 -14.82 1.50
C PRO A 110 -0.24 -13.69 1.41
N LYS A 111 0.17 -13.33 0.20
CA LYS A 111 1.13 -12.23 0.00
C LYS A 111 0.70 -10.93 0.66
N LEU A 112 -0.59 -10.61 0.64
CA LEU A 112 -1.12 -9.43 1.31
C LEU A 112 -0.84 -9.45 2.81
N GLU A 113 -1.10 -10.57 3.49
CA GLU A 113 -0.84 -10.73 4.91
C GLU A 113 0.67 -10.63 5.23
N LYS A 114 1.52 -11.22 4.40
CA LYS A 114 2.99 -11.05 4.53
C LYS A 114 3.42 -9.58 4.39
N ARG A 115 2.74 -8.81 3.53
CA ARG A 115 3.00 -7.38 3.38
C ARG A 115 2.55 -6.59 4.62
N LEU A 116 1.44 -6.99 5.26
CA LEU A 116 1.01 -6.39 6.53
C LEU A 116 2.05 -6.63 7.62
N ASP A 117 2.51 -7.89 7.78
CA ASP A 117 3.59 -8.22 8.74
C ASP A 117 4.87 -7.40 8.48
N ALA A 118 5.25 -7.27 7.22
CA ALA A 118 6.44 -6.50 6.85
C ALA A 118 6.28 -5.00 7.13
N ASN A 119 5.07 -4.45 7.02
CA ASN A 119 4.79 -3.07 7.45
C ASN A 119 4.91 -2.91 8.97
N LEU A 120 4.41 -3.88 9.76
CA LEU A 120 4.55 -3.85 11.21
C LEU A 120 6.02 -3.79 11.61
N LYS A 121 6.83 -4.68 11.02
CA LYS A 121 8.27 -4.66 11.28
C LYS A 121 8.92 -3.33 10.88
N LEU A 122 8.52 -2.75 9.75
CA LEU A 122 9.00 -1.45 9.32
C LEU A 122 8.64 -0.33 10.33
N LEU A 123 7.44 -0.38 10.90
CA LEU A 123 7.02 0.56 11.95
C LEU A 123 7.85 0.42 13.22
N GLU A 124 8.19 -0.80 13.63
CA GLU A 124 9.12 -1.06 14.73
C GLU A 124 10.51 -0.46 14.43
N ASP A 125 11.02 -0.69 13.22
CA ASP A 125 12.32 -0.17 12.78
C ASP A 125 12.34 1.38 12.79
N PHE A 126 11.26 2.05 12.37
CA PHE A 126 11.16 3.51 12.44
C PHE A 126 10.99 4.03 13.88
N SER A 127 10.25 3.32 14.70
CA SER A 127 10.15 3.65 16.14
C SER A 127 11.51 3.57 16.82
N ALA A 128 12.31 2.55 16.51
CA ALA A 128 13.67 2.41 17.00
C ALA A 128 14.62 3.53 16.50
N GLN A 129 14.33 4.13 15.35
CA GLN A 129 15.02 5.30 14.82
C GLN A 129 14.58 6.63 15.47
N GLY A 130 13.57 6.62 16.34
CA GLY A 130 13.10 7.78 17.10
C GLY A 130 11.82 8.43 16.55
N PHE A 131 11.16 7.87 15.55
CA PHE A 131 9.83 8.33 15.16
C PHE A 131 8.79 7.91 16.19
N LYS A 132 7.98 8.85 16.65
CA LYS A 132 6.84 8.56 17.52
C LYS A 132 5.62 8.17 16.67
N LYS A 133 4.71 7.36 17.26
CA LYS A 133 3.50 6.91 16.57
C LYS A 133 2.63 8.07 16.03
N ASP A 134 2.57 9.18 16.74
CA ASP A 134 1.82 10.38 16.38
C ASP A 134 2.46 11.19 15.23
N GLN A 135 3.64 10.79 14.77
CA GLN A 135 4.35 11.36 13.62
C GLN A 135 4.29 10.47 12.38
N ILE A 136 3.77 9.25 12.50
CA ILE A 136 3.76 8.28 11.40
C ILE A 136 2.35 8.20 10.80
N PHE A 137 2.28 8.32 9.49
CA PHE A 137 1.07 8.13 8.69
C PHE A 137 1.27 7.03 7.66
N LEU A 138 0.28 6.17 7.52
CA LEU A 138 0.25 5.18 6.45
C LEU A 138 -0.47 5.77 5.25
N SER A 139 0.00 5.45 4.06
CA SER A 139 -0.69 5.81 2.83
C SER A 139 -0.60 4.68 1.81
N GLY A 140 -1.47 4.71 0.81
CA GLY A 140 -1.37 3.76 -0.28
C GLY A 140 -2.50 3.88 -1.29
N ARG A 141 -2.29 3.24 -2.44
CA ARG A 141 -3.26 3.21 -3.52
C ARG A 141 -3.65 1.78 -3.87
N SER A 142 -4.92 1.57 -4.26
CA SER A 142 -5.44 0.25 -4.63
C SER A 142 -5.20 -0.76 -3.50
N CYS A 143 -4.51 -1.87 -3.74
CA CYS A 143 -4.14 -2.80 -2.66
C CYS A 143 -3.29 -2.16 -1.55
N GLY A 144 -2.50 -1.13 -1.84
CA GLY A 144 -1.78 -0.36 -0.81
C GLY A 144 -2.73 0.46 0.07
N GLY A 145 -3.76 1.05 -0.51
CA GLY A 145 -4.83 1.71 0.23
C GLY A 145 -5.63 0.73 1.09
N TRP A 146 -5.93 -0.45 0.54
CA TRP A 146 -6.56 -1.53 1.30
C TRP A 146 -5.71 -1.97 2.50
N MET A 147 -4.39 -2.14 2.30
CA MET A 147 -3.44 -2.43 3.38
C MET A 147 -3.42 -1.37 4.47
N THR A 148 -3.44 -0.09 4.08
CA THR A 148 -3.53 1.02 5.04
C THR A 148 -4.76 0.87 5.94
N MET A 149 -5.92 0.60 5.36
CA MET A 149 -7.15 0.37 6.13
C MET A 149 -7.05 -0.86 7.03
N MET A 150 -6.47 -1.96 6.52
CA MET A 150 -6.29 -3.19 7.30
C MET A 150 -5.35 -3.01 8.49
N LEU A 151 -4.22 -2.32 8.30
CA LEU A 151 -3.28 -2.03 9.39
C LEU A 151 -3.94 -1.21 10.49
N LEU A 152 -4.65 -0.14 10.11
CA LEU A 152 -5.35 0.72 11.08
C LEU A 152 -6.48 -0.01 11.80
N SER A 153 -7.20 -0.91 11.14
CA SER A 153 -8.28 -1.66 11.77
C SER A 153 -7.79 -2.73 12.74
N ARG A 154 -6.70 -3.40 12.43
CA ARG A 154 -6.14 -4.47 13.26
C ARG A 154 -5.32 -3.95 14.43
N TYR A 155 -4.63 -2.86 14.21
CA TYR A 155 -3.64 -2.32 15.14
C TYR A 155 -3.97 -0.85 15.43
N GLN A 156 -5.00 -0.66 16.25
CA GLN A 156 -5.40 0.67 16.68
C GLN A 156 -4.23 1.35 17.41
N ASP A 157 -4.10 2.65 17.21
CA ASP A 157 -3.04 3.47 17.81
C ASP A 157 -1.59 3.12 17.43
N ILE A 158 -1.38 2.32 16.38
CA ILE A 158 -0.03 2.00 15.92
C ILE A 158 0.67 3.20 15.24
N VAL A 159 -0.13 4.07 14.62
CA VAL A 159 0.29 5.30 13.93
C VAL A 159 -0.74 6.41 14.12
N ALA A 160 -0.41 7.63 13.72
CA ALA A 160 -1.32 8.78 13.82
C ALA A 160 -2.58 8.65 12.94
N GLY A 161 -2.46 7.99 11.79
CA GLY A 161 -3.57 7.83 10.87
C GLY A 161 -3.14 7.38 9.48
N GLY A 162 -4.04 7.48 8.52
CA GLY A 162 -3.76 7.07 7.15
C GLY A 162 -4.49 7.82 6.06
N ILE A 163 -3.99 7.64 4.85
CA ILE A 163 -4.59 8.16 3.61
C ILE A 163 -4.70 7.00 2.61
N SER A 164 -5.91 6.63 2.28
CA SER A 164 -6.21 5.51 1.40
C SER A 164 -6.78 5.99 0.08
N PHE A 165 -6.06 5.75 -1.02
CA PHE A 165 -6.50 6.10 -2.35
C PHE A 165 -7.09 4.88 -3.06
N VAL A 166 -8.37 4.98 -3.40
CA VAL A 166 -9.09 3.94 -4.17
C VAL A 166 -8.80 2.55 -3.60
N PRO A 167 -9.15 2.28 -2.33
CA PRO A 167 -8.82 1.02 -1.66
C PRO A 167 -9.54 -0.16 -2.31
N GLU A 168 -8.82 -0.91 -3.10
CA GLU A 168 -9.34 -2.08 -3.79
C GLU A 168 -8.24 -3.11 -4.00
N CYS A 169 -8.38 -4.32 -3.49
CA CYS A 169 -7.35 -5.34 -3.60
C CYS A 169 -7.77 -6.60 -4.37
N TYR A 170 -8.98 -7.06 -4.21
CA TYR A 170 -9.43 -8.35 -4.72
C TYR A 170 -10.18 -8.27 -6.08
N GLY A 171 -9.82 -7.28 -6.89
CA GLY A 171 -10.45 -7.04 -8.19
C GLY A 171 -11.61 -6.05 -8.13
N ARG A 172 -11.87 -5.41 -9.24
CA ARG A 172 -12.87 -4.35 -9.34
C ARG A 172 -14.25 -4.96 -9.58
N LEU A 173 -15.09 -4.99 -8.55
CA LEU A 173 -16.47 -5.41 -8.70
C LEU A 173 -17.21 -4.57 -9.74
N THR A 174 -16.89 -3.27 -9.84
CA THR A 174 -17.49 -2.35 -10.79
C THR A 174 -17.22 -2.75 -12.24
N LYS A 175 -15.96 -2.95 -12.64
CA LYS A 175 -15.59 -3.25 -14.02
C LYS A 175 -15.74 -4.72 -14.38
N ALA A 176 -15.28 -5.63 -13.52
CA ALA A 176 -15.26 -7.05 -13.82
C ALA A 176 -16.60 -7.73 -13.61
N TYR A 177 -17.42 -7.23 -12.70
CA TYR A 177 -18.66 -7.89 -12.28
C TYR A 177 -19.89 -6.98 -12.42
N LYS A 178 -19.70 -5.77 -12.96
CA LYS A 178 -20.78 -4.83 -13.32
C LYS A 178 -21.71 -4.53 -12.14
N VAL A 179 -21.11 -4.26 -10.94
CA VAL A 179 -21.86 -4.03 -9.71
C VAL A 179 -22.91 -2.93 -9.83
N ASP A 180 -22.61 -1.89 -10.60
CA ASP A 180 -23.49 -0.78 -10.96
C ASP A 180 -24.73 -1.22 -11.76
N LYS A 181 -24.66 -2.36 -12.45
CA LYS A 181 -25.76 -2.91 -13.25
C LYS A 181 -26.51 -4.03 -12.56
N VAL A 182 -25.81 -4.88 -11.82
CA VAL A 182 -26.38 -6.10 -11.25
C VAL A 182 -26.58 -6.04 -9.73
N GLY A 183 -26.07 -4.99 -9.08
CA GLY A 183 -26.06 -4.86 -7.62
C GLY A 183 -24.91 -5.62 -6.95
N VAL A 184 -24.70 -5.33 -5.67
CA VAL A 184 -23.55 -5.83 -4.90
C VAL A 184 -23.62 -7.34 -4.71
N GLU A 185 -24.79 -7.88 -4.37
CA GLU A 185 -24.95 -9.32 -4.10
C GLU A 185 -24.63 -10.18 -5.32
N GLU A 186 -25.21 -9.86 -6.47
CA GLU A 186 -24.98 -10.59 -7.70
C GLU A 186 -23.53 -10.43 -8.19
N ALA A 187 -22.93 -9.25 -8.03
CA ALA A 187 -21.53 -9.03 -8.35
C ALA A 187 -20.59 -9.88 -7.44
N LEU A 188 -20.89 -10.00 -6.16
CA LEU A 188 -20.14 -10.85 -5.23
C LEU A 188 -20.30 -12.34 -5.55
N LYS A 189 -21.51 -12.77 -5.93
CA LYS A 189 -21.78 -14.14 -6.39
C LYS A 189 -20.91 -14.47 -7.61
N LYS A 190 -20.94 -13.64 -8.65
CA LYS A 190 -20.08 -13.78 -9.84
C LYS A 190 -18.60 -13.76 -9.51
N PHE A 191 -18.18 -12.92 -8.57
CA PHE A 191 -16.81 -12.90 -8.08
C PHE A 191 -16.42 -14.23 -7.45
N LYS A 192 -17.26 -14.78 -6.57
CA LYS A 192 -17.05 -16.09 -5.93
C LYS A 192 -16.98 -17.23 -6.93
N GLU A 193 -17.87 -17.24 -7.91
CA GLU A 193 -17.89 -18.23 -8.99
C GLU A 193 -16.62 -18.19 -9.83
N LYS A 194 -16.16 -17.00 -10.20
CA LYS A 194 -15.00 -16.81 -11.06
C LYS A 194 -13.66 -17.00 -10.34
N GLU A 195 -13.51 -16.39 -9.18
CA GLU A 195 -12.23 -16.36 -8.44
C GLU A 195 -12.12 -17.49 -7.41
N GLY A 196 -13.23 -18.16 -7.12
CA GLY A 196 -13.34 -19.21 -6.13
C GLY A 196 -13.68 -18.70 -4.72
N PRO A 197 -14.02 -19.62 -3.82
CA PRO A 197 -14.50 -19.26 -2.47
C PRO A 197 -13.40 -18.62 -1.61
N GLY A 198 -12.15 -19.02 -1.78
CA GLY A 198 -11.05 -18.52 -0.96
C GLY A 198 -10.85 -17.01 -1.03
N PRO A 199 -10.63 -16.42 -2.22
CA PRO A 199 -10.53 -14.95 -2.36
C PRO A 199 -11.76 -14.20 -1.89
N ALA A 200 -12.97 -14.73 -2.16
CA ALA A 200 -14.21 -14.12 -1.73
C ALA A 200 -14.34 -14.10 -0.20
N ASN A 201 -14.02 -15.21 0.46
CA ASN A 201 -14.05 -15.32 1.91
C ASN A 201 -13.01 -14.40 2.56
N MET A 202 -11.78 -14.35 2.03
CA MET A 202 -10.74 -13.46 2.54
C MET A 202 -11.15 -11.99 2.43
N ARG A 203 -11.72 -11.60 1.31
CA ARG A 203 -12.25 -10.26 1.12
C ARG A 203 -13.32 -9.94 2.17
N GLN A 204 -14.24 -10.87 2.41
CA GLN A 204 -15.30 -10.67 3.39
C GLN A 204 -14.74 -10.55 4.81
N ILE A 205 -13.82 -11.44 5.20
CA ILE A 205 -13.15 -11.39 6.51
C ILE A 205 -12.51 -10.02 6.72
N GLN A 206 -11.77 -9.52 5.75
CA GLN A 206 -11.10 -8.22 5.86
C GLN A 206 -12.08 -7.05 5.89
N ILE A 207 -13.18 -7.11 5.15
CA ILE A 207 -14.26 -6.11 5.23
C ILE A 207 -14.85 -6.10 6.64
N ASP A 208 -15.12 -7.27 7.20
CA ASP A 208 -15.72 -7.39 8.53
C ASP A 208 -14.76 -6.90 9.64
N GLU A 209 -13.46 -7.11 9.47
CA GLU A 209 -12.44 -6.52 10.34
C GLU A 209 -12.46 -4.99 10.28
N ILE A 210 -12.49 -4.40 9.08
CA ILE A 210 -12.55 -2.95 8.89
C ILE A 210 -13.83 -2.37 9.51
N LYS A 211 -14.99 -3.02 9.32
CA LYS A 211 -16.27 -2.59 9.86
C LYS A 211 -16.33 -2.61 11.39
N LYS A 212 -15.56 -3.46 12.05
CA LYS A 212 -15.47 -3.50 13.52
C LYS A 212 -14.73 -2.31 14.11
N SER A 213 -14.09 -1.51 13.31
CA SER A 213 -13.30 -0.34 13.72
C SER A 213 -13.95 0.94 13.17
N PRO A 214 -15.06 1.43 13.76
CA PRO A 214 -15.87 2.51 13.19
C PRO A 214 -15.16 3.86 13.12
N ASN A 215 -14.15 4.06 13.97
CA ASN A 215 -13.43 5.34 14.09
C ASN A 215 -12.00 5.24 13.57
N LEU A 216 -11.81 4.62 12.41
CA LEU A 216 -10.50 4.56 11.80
C LEU A 216 -10.00 5.96 11.46
N PRO A 217 -8.79 6.34 11.91
CA PRO A 217 -8.19 7.63 11.59
C PRO A 217 -7.64 7.62 10.15
N VAL A 218 -8.55 7.53 9.17
CA VAL A 218 -8.19 7.40 7.76
C VAL A 218 -9.02 8.32 6.87
N LEU A 219 -8.34 9.03 5.96
CA LEU A 219 -8.97 9.71 4.83
C LEU A 219 -9.04 8.73 3.65
N VAL A 220 -10.24 8.53 3.13
CA VAL A 220 -10.47 7.64 1.99
C VAL A 220 -10.86 8.47 0.77
N PHE A 221 -10.06 8.35 -0.28
CA PHE A 221 -10.36 8.94 -1.59
C PHE A 221 -10.85 7.85 -2.52
N THR A 222 -12.05 8.04 -3.07
CA THR A 222 -12.66 7.16 -4.09
C THR A 222 -12.76 7.91 -5.41
N HIS A 223 -13.08 7.19 -6.49
CA HIS A 223 -13.41 7.80 -7.80
C HIS A 223 -14.85 8.23 -7.83
#